data_14f5083eb2a50ad6a8e943e8810f13cc
#
_entry.id   14f5083eb2a50ad6a8e943e8810f13cc
#
_cell.length_a   1.000
_cell.length_b   1.000
_cell.length_c   1.000
_cell.angle_alpha   90.00
_cell.angle_beta   90.00
_cell.angle_gamma   90.00
#
_symmetry.space_group_name_H-M   'P 1'
#
loop_
_entity.id
_entity.type
_entity.pdbx_description
1 polymer ?
#
loop_
_entity_poly.entity_id
_entity_poly.type
_entity_poly.pdbx_seq_one_letter_code
_entity_poly.pdbx_strand_id
1 'polypeptide(L)'
;MRRTLLALALLSAACSHAFNSGPPEPQAATTVKVQNRNFLDMNVYVLQGGQRIRLGTVAGLSSQVLTIPAHIVRSSPLRFELHPIGGRSNPRTETITVQPGDQVILTIPPQ
;
A
#
# COMPACT_ATOMS: atom_id res chain seq x y z
N MET A 1 -27.07 -66.66 -19.13
CA MET A 1 -26.68 -66.21 -18.92
C MET A 1 -26.26 -65.21 -18.74
N ARG A 2 -26.14 -64.72 -18.51
CA ARG A 2 -25.73 -63.83 -18.29
C ARG A 2 -25.48 -62.77 -17.98
N ARG A 3 -25.35 -62.22 -17.74
CA ARG A 3 -24.97 -61.30 -17.47
C ARG A 3 -24.72 -60.24 -17.16
N THR A 4 -24.50 -59.58 -17.04
CA THR A 4 -24.18 -58.68 -16.74
C THR A 4 -23.86 -57.75 -16.41
N LEU A 5 -23.68 -57.05 -16.27
CA LEU A 5 -23.30 -56.10 -15.92
C LEU A 5 -23.10 -55.09 -15.59
N LEU A 6 -22.90 -54.37 -15.34
CA LEU A 6 -22.64 -53.47 -15.04
C LEU A 6 -22.33 -52.46 -14.81
N ALA A 7 -22.03 -51.78 -14.72
CA ALA A 7 -21.75 -50.86 -14.53
C ALA A 7 -21.50 -49.98 -14.07
N LEU A 8 -21.34 -49.33 -13.86
CA LEU A 8 -21.03 -48.51 -13.44
C LEU A 8 -20.79 -47.43 -13.21
N ALA A 9 -20.48 -46.70 -13.11
CA ALA A 9 -20.32 -45.76 -12.86
C ALA A 9 -19.89 -44.85 -12.44
N LEU A 10 -19.72 -44.29 -12.34
CA LEU A 10 -19.23 -43.44 -11.91
C LEU A 10 -19.11 -42.39 -11.66
N LEU A 11 -18.88 -41.64 -11.48
CA LEU A 11 -18.69 -40.74 -11.25
C LEU A 11 -18.33 -39.79 -10.92
N SER A 12 -17.92 -39.17 -10.73
CA SER A 12 -17.55 -38.38 -10.43
C SER A 12 -17.41 -37.41 -10.03
N ALA A 13 -17.28 -36.72 -9.97
CA ALA A 13 -17.15 -35.89 -9.58
C ALA A 13 -16.72 -34.91 -9.27
N ALA A 14 -16.40 -34.36 -9.24
CA ALA A 14 -15.88 -33.56 -8.94
C ALA A 14 -15.81 -32.51 -8.62
N CYS A 15 -15.77 -31.87 -8.54
CA CYS A 15 -15.68 -30.97 -8.28
C CYS A 15 -15.27 -30.05 -7.84
N SER A 16 -14.91 -29.61 -7.79
CA SER A 16 -14.42 -28.85 -7.41
C SER A 16 -14.43 -27.82 -7.06
N HIS A 17 -14.48 -27.33 -6.96
CA HIS A 17 -14.48 -26.41 -6.67
C HIS A 17 -14.05 -25.41 -6.62
N ALA A 18 -13.74 -25.31 -6.77
CA ALA A 18 -13.25 -24.50 -7.07
C ALA A 18 -13.31 -23.33 -6.61
N PHE A 19 -13.55 -22.83 -6.28
CA PHE A 19 -13.69 -21.78 -5.86
C PHE A 19 -12.75 -21.32 -5.13
N ASN A 20 -12.12 -20.85 -5.35
CA ASN A 20 -11.38 -20.24 -4.65
C ASN A 20 -10.77 -20.82 -3.78
N SER A 21 -10.45 -21.54 -3.88
CA SER A 21 -9.76 -22.11 -2.94
C SER A 21 -8.34 -21.87 -2.94
N GLY A 22 -7.76 -21.16 -3.75
CA GLY A 22 -6.38 -20.78 -3.64
C GLY A 22 -6.18 -19.74 -2.54
N PRO A 23 -4.95 -19.44 -2.14
CA PRO A 23 -4.71 -18.33 -1.24
C PRO A 23 -5.23 -17.04 -1.87
N PRO A 24 -5.70 -16.11 -1.04
CA PRO A 24 -6.15 -14.83 -1.59
C PRO A 24 -5.01 -14.15 -2.31
N GLU A 25 -5.32 -13.51 -3.40
CA GLU A 25 -4.33 -12.72 -4.09
C GLU A 25 -3.85 -11.60 -3.17
N PRO A 26 -2.54 -11.36 -3.11
CA PRO A 26 -2.06 -10.25 -2.30
C PRO A 26 -2.62 -8.95 -2.86
N GLN A 27 -3.12 -8.13 -1.96
CA GLN A 27 -3.56 -6.80 -2.34
C GLN A 27 -2.34 -5.94 -2.65
N ALA A 28 -2.47 -5.06 -3.62
CA ALA A 28 -1.41 -4.11 -3.91
C ALA A 28 -1.15 -3.26 -2.67
N ALA A 29 0.10 -3.02 -2.38
CA ALA A 29 0.47 -2.17 -1.26
C ALA A 29 0.00 -0.75 -1.53
N THR A 30 -0.40 -0.06 -0.47
CA THR A 30 -0.71 1.36 -0.52
C THR A 30 0.60 2.10 -0.35
N THR A 31 0.89 3.01 -1.25
CA THR A 31 2.20 3.66 -1.28
C THR A 31 2.06 5.16 -1.43
N VAL A 32 3.13 5.84 -1.05
CA VAL A 32 3.31 7.25 -1.37
C VAL A 32 4.61 7.38 -2.15
N LYS A 33 4.51 7.95 -3.34
CA LYS A 33 5.69 8.26 -4.14
C LYS A 33 6.07 9.69 -3.85
N VAL A 34 7.25 9.88 -3.27
CA VAL A 34 7.74 11.19 -2.90
C VAL A 34 8.74 11.64 -3.95
N GLN A 35 8.42 12.74 -4.60
CA GLN A 35 9.29 13.37 -5.58
C GLN A 35 9.95 14.57 -4.91
N ASN A 36 11.15 14.36 -4.41
CA ASN A 36 11.86 15.39 -3.66
C ASN A 36 12.69 16.24 -4.63
N ARG A 37 12.20 17.43 -4.92
CA ARG A 37 12.91 18.39 -5.76
C ARG A 37 13.76 19.37 -4.95
N ASN A 38 13.71 19.24 -3.64
CA ASN A 38 14.56 19.99 -2.74
C ASN A 38 15.93 19.31 -2.66
N PHE A 39 16.98 20.06 -2.42
CA PHE A 39 18.30 19.44 -2.31
C PHE A 39 18.55 18.80 -0.93
N LEU A 40 17.69 19.09 0.05
CA LEU A 40 17.79 18.46 1.37
C LEU A 40 17.13 17.10 1.37
N ASP A 41 17.71 16.19 2.12
CA ASP A 41 17.05 14.91 2.41
C ASP A 41 15.82 15.15 3.27
N MET A 42 14.77 14.37 3.05
CA MET A 42 13.51 14.53 3.77
C MET A 42 13.14 13.28 4.53
N ASN A 43 12.86 13.40 5.80
CA ASN A 43 12.17 12.35 6.54
C ASN A 43 10.67 12.54 6.32
N VAL A 44 9.99 11.47 5.96
CA VAL A 44 8.56 11.50 5.63
C VAL A 44 7.78 10.79 6.72
N TYR A 45 6.80 11.48 7.25
CA TYR A 45 5.92 10.95 8.31
C TYR A 45 4.47 11.03 7.87
N VAL A 46 3.66 10.13 8.39
CA VAL A 46 2.22 10.26 8.32
C VAL A 46 1.72 10.62 9.71
N LEU A 47 0.78 11.55 9.76
CA LEU A 47 0.20 12.00 11.02
C LEU A 47 -1.04 11.17 11.31
N GLN A 48 -1.09 10.61 12.53
CA GLN A 48 -2.22 9.81 12.96
C GLN A 48 -2.53 10.17 14.41
N GLY A 49 -3.69 10.77 14.61
CA GLY A 49 -4.00 11.29 15.93
C GLY A 49 -2.97 12.32 16.31
N GLY A 50 -2.41 12.26 17.46
CA GLY A 50 -1.34 13.16 17.86
C GLY A 50 0.05 12.65 17.57
N GLN A 51 0.17 11.58 16.77
CA GLN A 51 1.44 10.90 16.57
C GLN A 51 1.97 11.06 15.15
N ARG A 52 3.29 11.01 15.03
CA ARG A 52 3.97 10.94 13.75
C ARG A 52 4.52 9.54 13.57
N ILE A 53 4.21 8.95 12.44
CA ILE A 53 4.70 7.61 12.11
C ILE A 53 5.63 7.77 10.93
N ARG A 54 6.89 7.40 11.11
CA ARG A 54 7.88 7.56 10.06
C ARG A 54 7.67 6.53 8.97
N LEU A 55 7.65 6.99 7.73
CA LEU A 55 7.55 6.11 6.56
C LEU A 55 8.93 5.84 5.96
N GLY A 56 9.81 6.81 5.95
CA GLY A 56 11.14 6.65 5.42
C GLY A 56 11.81 7.98 5.16
N THR A 57 12.95 7.90 4.48
CA THR A 57 13.75 9.07 4.11
C THR A 57 13.92 9.09 2.60
N VAL A 58 13.74 10.25 2.01
CA VAL A 58 13.93 10.44 0.57
C VAL A 58 15.09 11.42 0.38
N ALA A 59 16.10 10.97 -0.34
CA ALA A 59 17.29 11.80 -0.59
C ALA A 59 16.93 13.02 -1.42
N GLY A 60 17.70 14.07 -1.26
CA GLY A 60 17.52 15.29 -2.03
C GLY A 60 17.62 15.02 -3.51
N LEU A 61 16.80 15.73 -4.29
CA LEU A 61 16.76 15.64 -5.75
C LEU A 61 16.50 14.24 -6.27
N SER A 62 15.75 13.43 -5.50
CA SER A 62 15.41 12.07 -5.92
C SER A 62 13.95 11.78 -5.63
N SER A 63 13.50 10.64 -6.13
CA SER A 63 12.15 10.14 -5.88
C SER A 63 12.24 8.76 -5.24
N GLN A 64 11.29 8.46 -4.39
CA GLN A 64 11.23 7.16 -3.74
C GLN A 64 9.78 6.81 -3.43
N VAL A 65 9.48 5.53 -3.52
CA VAL A 65 8.17 5.01 -3.15
C VAL A 65 8.27 4.43 -1.76
N LEU A 66 7.41 4.91 -0.87
CA LEU A 66 7.34 4.47 0.51
C LEU A 66 6.01 3.75 0.74
N THR A 67 6.03 2.69 1.54
CA THR A 67 4.82 1.93 1.83
C THR A 67 4.09 2.53 3.02
N ILE A 68 2.78 2.68 2.89
CA ILE A 68 1.93 3.12 3.99
C ILE A 68 1.34 1.86 4.63
N PRO A 69 1.60 1.62 5.92
CA PRO A 69 1.06 0.44 6.58
C PRO A 69 -0.46 0.38 6.50
N ALA A 70 -0.99 -0.83 6.33
CA ALA A 70 -2.43 -1.01 6.12
C ALA A 70 -3.28 -0.44 7.26
N HIS A 71 -2.81 -0.59 8.51
CA HIS A 71 -3.57 -0.08 9.65
C HIS A 71 -3.66 1.45 9.66
N ILE A 72 -2.69 2.12 9.03
CA ILE A 72 -2.73 3.58 8.90
C ILE A 72 -3.69 3.97 7.80
N VAL A 73 -3.69 3.24 6.68
CA VAL A 73 -4.62 3.52 5.59
C VAL A 73 -6.07 3.47 6.08
N ARG A 74 -6.36 2.58 7.02
CA ARG A 74 -7.71 2.48 7.58
C ARG A 74 -8.14 3.71 8.36
N SER A 75 -7.20 4.55 8.73
CA SER A 75 -7.49 5.80 9.43
C SER A 75 -7.64 6.98 8.47
N SER A 76 -7.71 6.70 7.17
CA SER A 76 -7.89 7.77 6.18
C SER A 76 -9.08 8.68 6.57
N PRO A 77 -9.01 9.97 6.30
CA PRO A 77 -7.99 10.65 5.48
C PRO A 77 -6.69 10.87 6.24
N LEU A 78 -5.61 10.94 5.46
CA LEU A 78 -4.26 11.02 6.02
C LEU A 78 -3.65 12.40 5.76
N ARG A 79 -2.68 12.74 6.59
CA ARG A 79 -1.87 13.94 6.39
C ARG A 79 -0.42 13.54 6.56
N PHE A 80 0.42 14.07 5.69
CA PHE A 80 1.85 13.79 5.73
C PHE A 80 2.61 15.00 6.23
N GLU A 81 3.72 14.75 6.91
CA GLU A 81 4.61 15.79 7.37
C GLU A 81 6.02 15.48 6.88
N LEU A 82 6.71 16.49 6.41
CA LEU A 82 8.03 16.37 5.84
C LEU A 82 9.02 17.08 6.76
N HIS A 83 10.09 16.38 7.10
CA HIS A 83 11.14 16.94 7.96
C HIS A 83 12.43 17.04 7.15
N PRO A 84 12.74 18.23 6.61
CA PRO A 84 14.03 18.41 5.93
C PRO A 84 15.17 18.27 6.93
N ILE A 85 16.14 17.44 6.58
CA ILE A 85 17.31 17.26 7.42
C ILE A 85 18.19 18.48 7.23
N GLY A 86 18.38 19.24 8.30
CA GLY A 86 19.09 20.51 8.24
C GLY A 86 18.20 21.70 7.94
N GLY A 87 16.92 21.49 7.69
CA GLY A 87 15.97 22.56 7.50
C GLY A 87 15.32 23.02 8.79
N ARG A 88 14.54 24.07 8.70
CA ARG A 88 13.94 24.70 9.88
C ARG A 88 12.44 24.52 9.97
N SER A 89 11.77 24.16 8.91
CA SER A 89 10.33 24.02 8.90
C SER A 89 9.94 22.60 8.56
N ASN A 90 8.80 22.18 9.07
CA ASN A 90 8.27 20.85 8.83
C ASN A 90 6.93 20.99 8.12
N PRO A 91 6.93 21.16 6.81
CA PRO A 91 5.69 21.36 6.08
C PRO A 91 4.79 20.14 6.18
N ARG A 92 3.51 20.39 6.17
CA ARG A 92 2.47 19.37 6.20
C ARG A 92 1.62 19.47 4.96
N THR A 93 1.16 18.32 4.50
CA THR A 93 0.22 18.31 3.39
C THR A 93 -1.18 18.62 3.89
N GLU A 94 -2.06 18.87 2.93
CA GLU A 94 -3.49 18.84 3.22
C GLU A 94 -3.89 17.41 3.55
N THR A 95 -5.12 17.28 4.03
CA THR A 95 -5.69 15.97 4.32
C THR A 95 -6.05 15.28 3.01
N ILE A 96 -5.60 14.04 2.87
CA ILE A 96 -5.75 13.27 1.64
C ILE A 96 -6.51 12.00 1.92
N THR A 97 -7.57 11.75 1.15
CA THR A 97 -8.30 10.49 1.25
C THR A 97 -7.54 9.41 0.49
N VAL A 98 -7.17 8.36 1.20
CA VAL A 98 -6.36 7.26 0.65
C VAL A 98 -7.10 5.96 0.85
N GLN A 99 -7.20 5.16 -0.20
CA GLN A 99 -7.82 3.84 -0.15
C GLN A 99 -6.77 2.76 -0.31
N PRO A 100 -7.04 1.56 0.20
CA PRO A 100 -6.10 0.45 0.04
C PRO A 100 -5.75 0.24 -1.44
N GLY A 101 -4.46 0.11 -1.70
CA GLY A 101 -3.96 -0.07 -3.06
C GLY A 101 -3.64 1.21 -3.81
N ASP A 102 -4.00 2.37 -3.26
CA ASP A 102 -3.72 3.65 -3.90
C ASP A 102 -2.24 3.99 -3.86
N GLN A 103 -1.82 4.80 -4.80
CA GLN A 103 -0.54 5.47 -4.74
C GLN A 103 -0.77 6.98 -4.66
N VAL A 104 -0.32 7.56 -3.56
CA VAL A 104 -0.32 9.01 -3.37
C VAL A 104 0.98 9.55 -3.95
N ILE A 105 0.92 10.69 -4.60
CA ILE A 105 2.12 11.35 -5.11
C ILE A 105 2.31 12.67 -4.37
N LEU A 106 3.45 12.80 -3.70
CA LEU A 106 3.85 14.03 -3.05
C LEU A 106 5.02 14.63 -3.78
N THR A 107 4.91 15.89 -4.14
CA THR A 107 6.01 16.60 -4.77
C THR A 107 6.51 17.67 -3.80
N ILE A 108 7.78 17.61 -3.47
CA ILE A 108 8.42 18.59 -2.60
C ILE A 108 9.13 19.60 -3.48
N PRO A 109 8.73 20.87 -3.42
CA PRO A 109 9.30 21.87 -4.33
C PRO A 109 10.74 22.20 -3.96
N PRO A 110 11.50 22.70 -4.94
CA PRO A 110 12.83 23.21 -4.64
C PRO A 110 12.73 24.47 -3.77
N GLN A 111 13.82 24.76 -3.07
CA GLN A 111 13.97 26.00 -2.32
C GLN A 111 15.22 26.70 -2.74
#